data_df627ff10aff1b8a74d2ed682f0b79ab
#
_entry.id   df627ff10aff1b8a74d2ed682f0b79ab
#
_cell.length_a   1.000
_cell.length_b   1.000
_cell.length_c   1.000
_cell.angle_alpha   90.00
_cell.angle_beta   90.00
_cell.angle_gamma   90.00
#
_symmetry.space_group_name_H-M   'P 1'
#
loop_
_entity.id
_entity.type
_entity.pdbx_description
1 polymer ?
#
loop_
_entity_poly.entity_id
_entity_poly.type
_entity_poly.pdbx_seq_one_letter_code
_entity_poly.pdbx_strand_id
1 'polypeptide(L)'
;HSLEGSAKLAAEFSKVPIINAGTGSEEHPTQAFIDLYTMRKEKGKIDGLKVALVGDLRCGRTVHSLAYALALYNVELFLVSPETLRMRKDVLQTIKNKIQVTEDANIETIMPQIDVLYMTRIQKERFPDAAEYAKVKGAYKIDLKTLKGAKKGMIILHPLPRVDEIAAEV
;
A
#
# COMPACT_ATOMS: atom_id res chain seq x y z
N HIS A 1 -13.64 -6.64 9.89
CA HIS A 1 -13.58 -6.99 11.30
C HIS A 1 -12.24 -6.56 11.92
N SER A 2 -12.19 -6.31 13.23
CA SER A 2 -10.97 -5.86 13.93
C SER A 2 -9.96 -6.99 14.18
N LEU A 3 -10.39 -8.25 14.22
CA LEU A 3 -9.52 -9.41 14.46
C LEU A 3 -8.91 -9.92 13.15
N GLU A 4 -7.60 -10.17 13.16
CA GLU A 4 -6.91 -10.86 12.09
C GLU A 4 -7.43 -12.30 11.96
N GLY A 5 -7.44 -12.84 10.74
CA GLY A 5 -7.92 -14.20 10.46
C GLY A 5 -9.43 -14.42 10.58
N SER A 6 -10.22 -13.42 11.02
CA SER A 6 -11.65 -13.61 11.29
C SER A 6 -12.45 -14.08 10.07
N ALA A 7 -12.12 -13.62 8.86
CA ALA A 7 -12.80 -14.07 7.64
C ALA A 7 -12.46 -15.53 7.31
N LYS A 8 -11.22 -15.94 7.51
CA LYS A 8 -10.78 -17.32 7.33
C LYS A 8 -11.49 -18.26 8.32
N LEU A 9 -11.50 -17.88 9.60
CA LEU A 9 -12.21 -18.65 10.62
C LEU A 9 -13.70 -18.76 10.31
N ALA A 10 -14.34 -17.64 9.91
CA ALA A 10 -15.76 -17.68 9.51
C ALA A 10 -15.99 -18.63 8.33
N ALA A 11 -15.09 -18.68 7.34
CA ALA A 11 -15.21 -19.56 6.19
C ALA A 11 -15.12 -21.06 6.55
N GLU A 12 -14.38 -21.42 7.60
CA GLU A 12 -14.26 -22.81 8.06
C GLU A 12 -15.58 -23.36 8.62
N PHE A 13 -16.44 -22.49 9.19
CA PHE A 13 -17.71 -22.89 9.79
C PHE A 13 -18.95 -22.48 8.97
N SER A 14 -18.77 -21.69 7.92
CA SER A 14 -19.87 -21.18 7.09
C SER A 14 -20.29 -22.17 6.02
N LYS A 15 -21.60 -22.30 5.81
CA LYS A 15 -22.18 -23.05 4.68
C LYS A 15 -22.32 -22.21 3.40
N VAL A 16 -22.00 -20.91 3.47
CA VAL A 16 -22.04 -19.97 2.34
C VAL A 16 -20.68 -19.33 2.14
N PRO A 17 -20.36 -18.86 0.92
CA PRO A 17 -19.10 -18.18 0.65
C PRO A 17 -18.90 -16.96 1.56
N ILE A 18 -17.67 -16.78 2.04
CA ILE A 18 -17.25 -15.61 2.84
C ILE A 18 -16.34 -14.75 1.98
N ILE A 19 -16.69 -13.47 1.85
CA ILE A 19 -15.88 -12.47 1.15
C ILE A 19 -15.14 -11.62 2.19
N ASN A 20 -13.80 -11.67 2.16
CA ASN A 20 -12.97 -10.85 3.04
C ASN A 20 -12.90 -9.40 2.52
N ALA A 21 -13.60 -8.49 3.18
CA ALA A 21 -13.55 -7.04 2.94
C ALA A 21 -12.77 -6.30 4.06
N GLY A 22 -11.78 -6.96 4.64
CA GLY A 22 -10.84 -6.42 5.62
C GLY A 22 -10.87 -7.09 6.98
N THR A 23 -9.73 -7.68 7.37
CA THR A 23 -9.51 -8.33 8.67
C THR A 23 -8.28 -7.71 9.36
N GLY A 24 -8.49 -7.10 10.53
CA GLY A 24 -7.43 -6.51 11.35
C GLY A 24 -6.43 -5.66 10.57
N SER A 25 -5.14 -5.95 10.78
CA SER A 25 -4.02 -5.39 10.02
C SER A 25 -3.48 -6.35 8.94
N GLU A 26 -4.17 -7.46 8.68
CA GLU A 26 -3.69 -8.56 7.85
C GLU A 26 -3.96 -8.30 6.36
N GLU A 27 -5.23 -8.32 5.96
CA GLU A 27 -5.61 -8.27 4.54
C GLU A 27 -6.89 -7.49 4.27
N HIS A 28 -6.99 -6.99 3.02
CA HIS A 28 -8.18 -6.39 2.43
C HIS A 28 -8.26 -6.73 0.92
N PRO A 29 -8.54 -7.99 0.57
CA PRO A 29 -8.48 -8.46 -0.83
C PRO A 29 -9.39 -7.69 -1.78
N THR A 30 -10.60 -7.32 -1.34
CA THR A 30 -11.54 -6.54 -2.19
C THR A 30 -11.00 -5.16 -2.54
N GLN A 31 -10.21 -4.52 -1.66
CA GLN A 31 -9.54 -3.28 -1.99
C GLN A 31 -8.45 -3.50 -3.05
N ALA A 32 -7.66 -4.57 -2.93
CA ALA A 32 -6.64 -4.88 -3.93
C ALA A 32 -7.25 -5.08 -5.34
N PHE A 33 -8.43 -5.67 -5.45
CA PHE A 33 -9.13 -5.78 -6.75
C PHE A 33 -9.55 -4.41 -7.31
N ILE A 34 -10.02 -3.50 -6.46
CA ILE A 34 -10.36 -2.13 -6.87
C ILE A 34 -9.09 -1.41 -7.36
N ASP A 35 -7.99 -1.57 -6.65
CA ASP A 35 -6.71 -0.93 -6.99
C ASP A 35 -6.16 -1.47 -8.32
N LEU A 36 -6.15 -2.79 -8.53
CA LEU A 36 -5.74 -3.42 -9.79
C LEU A 36 -6.64 -3.01 -10.95
N TYR A 37 -7.96 -2.96 -10.74
CA TYR A 37 -8.90 -2.49 -11.74
C TYR A 37 -8.61 -1.04 -12.15
N THR A 38 -8.37 -0.17 -11.17
CA THR A 38 -8.05 1.24 -11.41
C THR A 38 -6.73 1.38 -12.17
N MET A 39 -5.67 0.67 -11.73
CA MET A 39 -4.39 0.65 -12.45
C MET A 39 -4.57 0.21 -13.90
N ARG A 40 -5.29 -0.88 -14.13
CA ARG A 40 -5.55 -1.38 -15.47
C ARG A 40 -6.34 -0.39 -16.32
N LYS A 41 -7.35 0.26 -15.75
CA LYS A 41 -8.19 1.24 -16.45
C LYS A 41 -7.39 2.48 -16.86
N GLU A 42 -6.60 3.04 -15.93
CA GLU A 42 -5.88 4.29 -16.13
C GLU A 42 -4.56 4.10 -16.93
N LYS A 43 -3.92 2.93 -16.82
CA LYS A 43 -2.63 2.63 -17.46
C LYS A 43 -2.75 1.68 -18.65
N GLY A 44 -3.93 1.12 -18.91
CA GLY A 44 -4.19 0.15 -19.98
C GLY A 44 -3.71 -1.26 -19.69
N LYS A 45 -2.68 -1.44 -18.86
CA LYS A 45 -2.11 -2.73 -18.45
C LYS A 45 -1.54 -2.63 -17.04
N ILE A 46 -1.24 -3.77 -16.43
CA ILE A 46 -0.54 -3.87 -15.13
C ILE A 46 0.92 -4.29 -15.34
N ASP A 47 1.16 -5.26 -16.23
CA ASP A 47 2.53 -5.73 -16.51
C ASP A 47 3.42 -4.59 -17.02
N GLY A 48 4.64 -4.54 -16.49
CA GLY A 48 5.65 -3.54 -16.79
C GLY A 48 5.48 -2.22 -16.02
N LEU A 49 4.49 -2.11 -15.12
CA LEU A 49 4.37 -0.94 -14.27
C LEU A 49 5.41 -0.94 -13.15
N LYS A 50 5.88 0.26 -12.82
CA LYS A 50 6.65 0.56 -11.62
C LYS A 50 5.71 1.16 -10.58
N VAL A 51 5.45 0.43 -9.51
CA VAL A 51 4.45 0.77 -8.48
C VAL A 51 5.16 1.06 -7.16
N ALA A 52 4.86 2.20 -6.54
CA ALA A 52 5.33 2.51 -5.19
C ALA A 52 4.20 2.39 -4.18
N LEU A 53 4.43 1.63 -3.11
CA LEU A 53 3.60 1.60 -1.91
C LEU A 53 4.25 2.47 -0.85
N VAL A 54 3.57 3.51 -0.38
CA VAL A 54 4.14 4.55 0.49
C VAL A 54 3.33 4.72 1.76
N GLY A 55 4.00 4.80 2.91
CA GLY A 55 3.39 5.11 4.20
C GLY A 55 3.54 4.01 5.24
N ASP A 56 2.45 3.59 5.89
CA ASP A 56 2.46 2.49 6.85
C ASP A 56 2.36 1.13 6.14
N LEU A 57 3.52 0.53 5.88
CA LEU A 57 3.59 -0.79 5.24
C LEU A 57 3.56 -1.94 6.26
N ARG A 58 3.67 -1.63 7.55
CA ARG A 58 3.64 -2.64 8.62
C ARG A 58 2.22 -3.02 9.01
N CYS A 59 1.34 -2.03 9.22
CA CYS A 59 -0.03 -2.23 9.68
C CYS A 59 -1.09 -1.99 8.59
N GLY A 60 -0.66 -1.59 7.40
CA GLY A 60 -1.51 -1.28 6.26
C GLY A 60 -2.04 -2.53 5.56
N ARG A 61 -3.18 -3.07 5.99
CA ARG A 61 -3.78 -4.28 5.37
C ARG A 61 -4.02 -4.16 3.86
N THR A 62 -4.25 -2.95 3.35
CA THR A 62 -4.45 -2.70 1.91
C THR A 62 -3.18 -2.89 1.12
N VAL A 63 -2.02 -2.43 1.64
CA VAL A 63 -0.73 -2.60 0.97
C VAL A 63 -0.26 -4.05 1.00
N HIS A 64 -0.60 -4.84 2.03
CA HIS A 64 -0.31 -6.27 2.06
C HIS A 64 -1.04 -7.00 0.93
N SER A 65 -2.35 -6.85 0.85
CA SER A 65 -3.16 -7.48 -0.20
C SER A 65 -2.78 -7.00 -1.59
N LEU A 66 -2.49 -5.69 -1.76
CA LEU A 66 -2.05 -5.15 -3.03
C LEU A 66 -0.68 -5.69 -3.44
N ALA A 67 0.27 -5.82 -2.50
CA ALA A 67 1.58 -6.39 -2.77
C ALA A 67 1.49 -7.85 -3.23
N TYR A 68 0.66 -8.67 -2.57
CA TYR A 68 0.39 -10.04 -3.01
C TYR A 68 -0.25 -10.10 -4.41
N ALA A 69 -1.21 -9.22 -4.68
CA ALA A 69 -1.89 -9.17 -5.96
C ALA A 69 -0.96 -8.70 -7.10
N LEU A 70 -0.12 -7.68 -6.86
CA LEU A 70 0.88 -7.22 -7.81
C LEU A 70 1.96 -8.28 -8.09
N ALA A 71 2.28 -9.13 -7.12
CA ALA A 71 3.21 -10.24 -7.29
C ALA A 71 2.72 -11.36 -8.26
N LEU A 72 1.49 -11.25 -8.78
CA LEU A 72 0.96 -12.10 -9.87
C LEU A 72 1.23 -11.52 -11.26
N TYR A 73 1.80 -10.32 -11.35
CA TYR A 73 2.11 -9.60 -12.59
C TYR A 73 3.61 -9.33 -12.71
N ASN A 74 4.07 -8.99 -13.91
CA ASN A 74 5.45 -8.57 -14.13
C ASN A 74 5.59 -7.07 -13.81
N VAL A 75 5.75 -6.72 -12.53
CA VAL A 75 5.89 -5.34 -12.04
C VAL A 75 7.19 -5.16 -11.26
N GLU A 76 7.65 -3.92 -11.16
CA GLU A 76 8.71 -3.51 -10.24
C GLU A 76 8.06 -2.77 -9.07
N LEU A 77 8.29 -3.24 -7.84
CA LEU A 77 7.63 -2.73 -6.64
C LEU A 77 8.62 -1.97 -5.75
N PHE A 78 8.29 -0.73 -5.45
CA PHE A 78 9.02 0.12 -4.50
C PHE A 78 8.22 0.19 -3.20
N LEU A 79 8.88 -0.13 -2.09
CA LEU A 79 8.32 -0.07 -0.74
C LEU A 79 8.97 1.10 -0.01
N VAL A 80 8.20 2.17 0.23
CA VAL A 80 8.70 3.41 0.83
C VAL A 80 8.05 3.65 2.17
N SER A 81 8.82 3.53 3.24
CA SER A 81 8.30 3.68 4.59
C SER A 81 9.40 4.10 5.57
N PRO A 82 9.03 4.73 6.71
CA PRO A 82 9.95 4.84 7.84
C PRO A 82 10.44 3.46 8.28
N GLU A 83 11.62 3.39 8.87
CA GLU A 83 12.24 2.14 9.35
C GLU A 83 11.30 1.30 10.24
N THR A 84 10.56 1.97 11.13
CA THR A 84 9.64 1.33 12.08
C THR A 84 8.34 0.83 11.44
N LEU A 85 8.04 1.26 10.21
CA LEU A 85 6.82 0.93 9.47
C LEU A 85 7.07 0.13 8.20
N ARG A 86 8.24 -0.51 8.09
CA ARG A 86 8.57 -1.39 6.96
C ARG A 86 7.57 -2.53 6.80
N MET A 87 7.48 -3.00 5.57
CA MET A 87 6.65 -4.16 5.20
C MET A 87 6.96 -5.36 6.11
N ARG A 88 5.93 -6.10 6.49
CA ARG A 88 6.05 -7.34 7.28
C ARG A 88 6.97 -8.33 6.56
N LYS A 89 7.80 -9.03 7.33
CA LYS A 89 8.79 -9.96 6.80
C LYS A 89 8.17 -11.12 6.00
N ASP A 90 7.03 -11.63 6.45
CA ASP A 90 6.29 -12.71 5.79
C ASP A 90 5.76 -12.28 4.41
N VAL A 91 5.18 -11.07 4.33
CA VAL A 91 4.73 -10.48 3.06
C VAL A 91 5.93 -10.26 2.13
N LEU A 92 6.98 -9.59 2.65
CA LEU A 92 8.18 -9.25 1.89
C LEU A 92 8.86 -10.49 1.30
N GLN A 93 9.01 -11.56 2.08
CA GLN A 93 9.60 -12.81 1.62
C GLN A 93 8.78 -13.44 0.49
N THR A 94 7.46 -13.42 0.62
CA THR A 94 6.55 -13.99 -0.39
C THR A 94 6.63 -13.25 -1.73
N ILE A 95 6.66 -11.91 -1.71
CA ILE A 95 6.66 -11.11 -2.94
C ILE A 95 8.05 -11.07 -3.59
N LYS A 96 9.15 -11.00 -2.82
CA LYS A 96 10.53 -11.01 -3.36
C LYS A 96 10.88 -12.27 -4.15
N ASN A 97 10.19 -13.37 -3.89
CA ASN A 97 10.37 -14.61 -4.66
C ASN A 97 9.70 -14.56 -6.05
N LYS A 98 8.90 -13.54 -6.34
CA LYS A 98 8.08 -13.47 -7.56
C LYS A 98 8.38 -12.25 -8.42
N ILE A 99 8.68 -11.11 -7.81
CA ILE A 99 8.89 -9.83 -8.50
C ILE A 99 10.10 -9.08 -7.92
N GLN A 100 10.59 -8.11 -8.69
CA GLN A 100 11.62 -7.20 -8.20
C GLN A 100 11.03 -6.26 -7.16
N VAL A 101 11.66 -6.20 -5.97
CA VAL A 101 11.24 -5.34 -4.86
C VAL A 101 12.41 -4.51 -4.36
N THR A 102 12.24 -3.20 -4.32
CA THR A 102 13.19 -2.23 -3.77
C THR A 102 12.60 -1.58 -2.53
N GLU A 103 13.33 -1.59 -1.42
CA GLU A 103 12.94 -0.90 -0.18
C GLU A 103 13.72 0.42 -0.08
N ASP A 104 13.03 1.53 0.13
CA ASP A 104 13.61 2.87 0.27
C ASP A 104 12.91 3.63 1.42
N ALA A 105 13.57 4.65 1.95
CA ALA A 105 12.99 5.59 2.91
C ALA A 105 12.70 6.96 2.27
N ASN A 106 13.20 7.22 1.06
CA ASN A 106 13.07 8.50 0.39
C ASN A 106 12.18 8.39 -0.85
N ILE A 107 11.04 9.06 -0.83
CA ILE A 107 10.11 9.08 -1.96
C ILE A 107 10.65 9.88 -3.16
N GLU A 108 11.49 10.88 -2.92
CA GLU A 108 12.00 11.76 -3.99
C GLU A 108 12.90 10.98 -4.97
N THR A 109 13.62 9.97 -4.48
CA THR A 109 14.53 9.15 -5.30
C THR A 109 13.80 8.30 -6.33
N ILE A 110 12.58 7.87 -6.01
CA ILE A 110 11.78 6.97 -6.87
C ILE A 110 10.78 7.71 -7.75
N MET A 111 10.43 8.94 -7.41
CA MET A 111 9.38 9.72 -8.07
C MET A 111 9.53 9.81 -9.61
N PRO A 112 10.76 9.98 -10.18
CA PRO A 112 10.94 10.03 -11.63
C PRO A 112 10.72 8.71 -12.36
N GLN A 113 10.67 7.59 -11.63
CA GLN A 113 10.66 6.24 -12.20
C GLN A 113 9.29 5.60 -12.18
N ILE A 114 8.46 5.93 -11.19
CA ILE A 114 7.21 5.22 -10.90
C ILE A 114 6.07 5.63 -11.83
N ASP A 115 5.22 4.67 -12.14
CA ASP A 115 3.99 4.86 -12.92
C ASP A 115 2.77 5.03 -12.03
N VAL A 116 2.81 4.43 -10.82
CA VAL A 116 1.74 4.45 -9.83
C VAL A 116 2.32 4.72 -8.45
N LEU A 117 1.79 5.74 -7.80
CA LEU A 117 2.04 6.04 -6.39
C LEU A 117 0.80 5.63 -5.58
N TYR A 118 0.93 4.60 -4.75
CA TYR A 118 -0.12 4.18 -3.82
C TYR A 118 0.21 4.68 -2.42
N MET A 119 -0.50 5.71 -1.98
CA MET A 119 -0.28 6.34 -0.68
C MET A 119 -1.22 5.79 0.37
N THR A 120 -0.70 5.49 1.55
CA THR A 120 -1.50 5.12 2.72
C THR A 120 -1.23 6.07 3.87
N ARG A 121 -2.24 6.35 4.67
CA ARG A 121 -2.05 7.12 5.89
C ARG A 121 -1.36 6.30 6.98
N ILE A 122 -0.63 6.98 7.86
CA ILE A 122 -0.09 6.39 9.09
C ILE A 122 -1.19 6.49 10.15
N GLN A 123 -1.75 5.35 10.54
CA GLN A 123 -2.93 5.25 11.38
C GLN A 123 -2.57 5.36 12.86
N LYS A 124 -2.91 6.50 13.52
CA LYS A 124 -2.65 6.74 14.95
C LYS A 124 -3.20 5.60 15.85
N GLU A 125 -4.35 5.09 15.49
CA GLU A 125 -5.07 4.01 16.21
C GLU A 125 -4.33 2.66 16.21
N ARG A 126 -3.26 2.53 15.44
CA ARG A 126 -2.41 1.31 15.36
C ARG A 126 -1.18 1.38 16.25
N PHE A 127 -0.91 2.53 16.86
CA PHE A 127 0.25 2.73 17.73
C PHE A 127 -0.17 2.58 19.19
N PRO A 128 0.51 1.72 19.96
CA PRO A 128 0.23 1.58 21.39
C PRO A 128 0.65 2.83 22.18
N ASP A 129 1.64 3.61 21.65
CA ASP A 129 2.17 4.80 22.29
C ASP A 129 2.07 6.03 21.35
N ALA A 130 1.55 7.13 21.88
CA ALA A 130 1.43 8.40 21.17
C ALA A 130 2.81 8.99 20.80
N ALA A 131 3.86 8.72 21.57
CA ALA A 131 5.21 9.20 21.29
C ALA A 131 5.84 8.47 20.08
N GLU A 132 5.55 7.18 19.89
CA GLU A 132 5.97 6.45 18.70
C GLU A 132 5.27 6.97 17.45
N TYR A 133 3.96 7.22 17.53
CA TYR A 133 3.22 7.85 16.44
C TYR A 133 3.79 9.23 16.08
N ALA A 134 4.12 10.07 17.07
CA ALA A 134 4.67 11.40 16.85
C ALA A 134 5.96 11.40 16.00
N LYS A 135 6.78 10.34 16.11
CA LYS A 135 8.04 10.20 15.36
C LYS A 135 7.83 9.98 13.85
N VAL A 136 6.69 9.42 13.46
CA VAL A 136 6.38 9.06 12.08
C VAL A 136 5.22 9.85 11.48
N LYS A 137 4.50 10.62 12.30
CA LYS A 137 3.42 11.50 11.84
C LYS A 137 3.96 12.48 10.79
N GLY A 138 3.33 12.52 9.61
CA GLY A 138 3.72 13.41 8.53
C GLY A 138 5.05 13.07 7.86
N ALA A 139 5.60 11.86 8.09
CA ALA A 139 6.84 11.41 7.45
C ALA A 139 6.78 11.49 5.92
N TYR A 140 5.60 11.26 5.36
CA TYR A 140 5.36 11.42 3.93
C TYR A 140 4.13 12.31 3.71
N LYS A 141 4.32 13.32 2.87
CA LYS A 141 3.26 14.19 2.38
C LYS A 141 3.45 14.39 0.89
N ILE A 142 2.41 14.10 0.14
CA ILE A 142 2.37 14.35 -1.30
C ILE A 142 1.78 15.74 -1.52
N ASP A 143 2.59 16.63 -2.02
CA ASP A 143 2.24 18.00 -2.41
C ASP A 143 2.83 18.33 -3.79
N LEU A 144 2.57 19.50 -4.30
CA LEU A 144 3.08 19.95 -5.61
C LEU A 144 4.62 19.99 -5.65
N LYS A 145 5.29 20.19 -4.51
CA LYS A 145 6.75 20.17 -4.44
C LYS A 145 7.29 18.75 -4.62
N THR A 146 6.72 17.79 -3.91
CA THR A 146 7.06 16.38 -4.03
C THR A 146 6.84 15.86 -5.44
N LEU A 147 5.79 16.35 -6.12
CA LEU A 147 5.43 15.95 -7.48
C LEU A 147 6.28 16.58 -8.59
N LYS A 148 7.15 17.55 -8.31
CA LYS A 148 7.99 18.20 -9.34
C LYS A 148 8.86 17.22 -10.13
N GLY A 149 9.28 16.11 -9.51
CA GLY A 149 10.06 15.05 -10.17
C GLY A 149 9.22 13.93 -10.77
N ALA A 150 7.89 14.00 -10.68
CA ALA A 150 7.03 12.91 -11.08
C ALA A 150 7.06 12.64 -12.59
N LYS A 151 7.03 11.36 -12.95
CA LYS A 151 6.92 10.92 -14.34
C LYS A 151 5.61 11.40 -14.94
N LYS A 152 5.65 11.93 -16.17
CA LYS A 152 4.45 12.33 -16.89
C LYS A 152 3.46 11.17 -17.01
N GLY A 153 2.23 11.40 -16.59
CA GLY A 153 1.17 10.39 -16.60
C GLY A 153 1.24 9.41 -15.41
N MET A 154 2.08 9.64 -14.41
CA MET A 154 1.97 8.94 -13.13
C MET A 154 0.58 9.16 -12.52
N ILE A 155 0.02 8.12 -11.90
CA ILE A 155 -1.24 8.22 -11.18
C ILE A 155 -1.01 8.05 -9.67
N ILE A 156 -1.86 8.69 -8.87
CA ILE A 156 -1.85 8.59 -7.40
C ILE A 156 -3.11 7.87 -6.97
N LEU A 157 -2.95 6.80 -6.19
CA LEU A 157 -4.03 6.02 -5.61
C LEU A 157 -4.00 6.12 -4.09
N HIS A 158 -5.17 6.01 -3.47
CA HIS A 158 -5.32 6.00 -2.02
C HIS A 158 -6.54 5.17 -1.61
N PRO A 159 -6.43 4.25 -0.64
CA PRO A 159 -7.55 3.38 -0.22
C PRO A 159 -8.62 4.11 0.59
N LEU A 160 -8.41 5.41 0.90
CA LEU A 160 -9.29 6.26 1.68
C LEU A 160 -9.57 5.75 3.13
N PRO A 161 -10.01 6.62 4.05
CA PRO A 161 -10.11 8.07 3.89
C PRO A 161 -8.74 8.76 3.89
N ARG A 162 -8.60 9.81 3.08
CA ARG A 162 -7.45 10.73 3.09
C ARG A 162 -7.59 11.72 4.24
N VAL A 163 -6.47 12.09 4.88
CA VAL A 163 -6.41 13.14 5.93
C VAL A 163 -5.46 14.25 5.49
N ASP A 164 -4.16 14.12 5.76
CA ASP A 164 -3.13 15.15 5.53
C ASP A 164 -1.95 14.63 4.68
N GLU A 165 -1.92 13.34 4.38
CA GLU A 165 -0.85 12.69 3.63
C GLU A 165 -0.83 13.03 2.13
N ILE A 166 -1.95 13.50 1.59
CA ILE A 166 -2.03 14.08 0.24
C ILE A 166 -2.64 15.47 0.37
N ALA A 167 -1.92 16.48 -0.06
CA ALA A 167 -2.37 17.87 0.01
C ALA A 167 -3.62 18.10 -0.87
N ALA A 168 -4.42 19.12 -0.51
CA ALA A 168 -5.69 19.39 -1.19
C ALA A 168 -5.52 19.88 -2.64
N GLU A 169 -4.35 20.47 -2.94
CA GLU A 169 -3.99 20.98 -4.26
C GLU A 169 -3.50 19.88 -5.24
N VAL A 170 -3.32 18.65 -4.79
CA VAL A 170 -3.00 17.46 -5.59
C VAL A 170 -4.26 16.76 -6.03
#